data_1b0ec4b03acfd71ab6252071e5af203a
#
_entry.id   1b0ec4b03acfd71ab6252071e5af203a
#
_cell.length_a   1.000
_cell.length_b   1.000
_cell.length_c   1.000
_cell.angle_alpha   90.00
_cell.angle_beta   90.00
_cell.angle_gamma   90.00
#
_symmetry.space_group_name_H-M   'P 1'
#
loop_
_entity.id
_entity.type
_entity.pdbx_description
1 polymer ?
#
loop_
_entity_poly.entity_id
_entity_poly.type
_entity_poly.pdbx_seq_one_letter_code
_entity_poly.pdbx_strand_id
1 'polypeptide(L)'
;MKITLNDEINQFLDRCLANITSDAKNNFVGMHITKKSEKKVIKMLAEAGIPEFQDSKNYPSLFLSVDEWENNPYHKNIHLDWIKDSHFTFERRKIAGFELFNSDAIQKDPNRELNDWMKLRAMDRNFDALYLYQDDMDWMFDAPSEANTNDIPAQRAHGKVLTFGLGIGYFLYMSIQNPNVEEVTVI
;
A
#
# COMPACT_ATOMS: atom_id res chain seq x y z
N MET A 1 -8.51 26.91 -9.59
CA MET A 1 -9.11 26.26 -10.77
C MET A 1 -10.47 25.71 -10.33
N LYS A 2 -11.56 26.03 -11.01
CA LYS A 2 -12.88 25.47 -10.69
C LYS A 2 -13.13 24.30 -11.64
N ILE A 3 -13.21 23.10 -11.13
CA ILE A 3 -13.54 21.90 -11.92
C ILE A 3 -15.06 21.80 -11.92
N THR A 4 -15.67 21.83 -13.10
CA THR A 4 -17.11 21.56 -13.25
C THR A 4 -17.27 20.12 -13.66
N LEU A 5 -17.91 19.32 -12.80
CA LEU A 5 -18.26 17.95 -13.12
C LEU A 5 -19.49 17.95 -14.04
N ASN A 6 -19.44 17.17 -15.08
CA ASN A 6 -20.60 16.88 -15.92
C ASN A 6 -21.25 15.54 -15.51
N ASP A 7 -22.40 15.22 -16.05
CA ASP A 7 -23.14 14.01 -15.70
C ASP A 7 -22.37 12.72 -16.02
N GLU A 8 -21.56 12.72 -17.07
CA GLU A 8 -20.74 11.58 -17.46
C GLU A 8 -19.63 11.31 -16.44
N ILE A 9 -18.94 12.37 -16.01
CA ILE A 9 -17.90 12.28 -14.96
C ILE A 9 -18.53 11.88 -13.62
N ASN A 10 -19.71 12.44 -13.29
CA ASN A 10 -20.41 12.08 -12.06
C ASN A 10 -20.81 10.59 -12.08
N GLN A 11 -21.39 10.10 -13.18
CA GLN A 11 -21.73 8.69 -13.31
C GLN A 11 -20.51 7.77 -13.26
N PHE A 12 -19.37 8.22 -13.81
CA PHE A 12 -18.13 7.48 -13.72
C PHE A 12 -17.62 7.41 -12.27
N LEU A 13 -17.59 8.55 -11.56
CA LEU A 13 -17.19 8.60 -10.15
C LEU A 13 -18.13 7.78 -9.26
N ASP A 14 -19.43 7.80 -9.49
CA ASP A 14 -20.42 7.02 -8.76
C ASP A 14 -20.16 5.52 -8.93
N ARG A 15 -19.81 5.07 -10.13
CA ARG A 15 -19.42 3.67 -10.36
C ARG A 15 -18.15 3.29 -9.61
N CYS A 16 -17.15 4.16 -9.60
CA CYS A 16 -15.91 3.94 -8.87
C CYS A 16 -16.16 3.89 -7.35
N LEU A 17 -16.91 4.86 -6.82
CA LEU A 17 -17.25 4.95 -5.40
C LEU A 17 -18.12 3.77 -4.94
N ALA A 18 -19.08 3.32 -5.75
CA ALA A 18 -19.92 2.18 -5.43
C ALA A 18 -19.08 0.90 -5.25
N ASN A 19 -18.04 0.73 -6.06
CA ASN A 19 -17.14 -0.40 -5.93
C ASN A 19 -16.24 -0.31 -4.68
N ILE A 20 -15.82 0.89 -4.29
CA ILE A 20 -15.02 1.11 -3.09
C ILE A 20 -15.88 0.94 -1.83
N THR A 21 -17.07 1.53 -1.79
CA THR A 21 -17.94 1.54 -0.63
C THR A 21 -18.65 0.21 -0.35
N SER A 22 -18.87 -0.60 -1.40
CA SER A 22 -19.48 -1.92 -1.28
C SER A 22 -18.45 -3.05 -1.12
N ASP A 23 -17.18 -2.72 -0.98
CA ASP A 23 -16.14 -3.74 -0.87
C ASP A 23 -16.24 -4.50 0.47
N ALA A 24 -16.62 -5.76 0.38
CA ALA A 24 -16.73 -6.65 1.53
C ALA A 24 -15.39 -6.77 2.31
N LYS A 25 -14.25 -6.46 1.71
CA LYS A 25 -12.95 -6.46 2.39
C LYS A 25 -12.89 -5.46 3.54
N ASN A 26 -13.53 -4.32 3.42
CA ASN A 26 -13.52 -3.30 4.47
C ASN A 26 -14.11 -3.81 5.78
N ASN A 27 -14.98 -4.82 5.72
CA ASN A 27 -15.56 -5.46 6.91
C ASN A 27 -14.54 -6.34 7.67
N PHE A 28 -13.41 -6.66 7.06
CA PHE A 28 -12.39 -7.54 7.62
C PHE A 28 -11.13 -6.77 8.05
N VAL A 29 -10.99 -5.51 7.66
CA VAL A 29 -9.88 -4.65 8.11
C VAL A 29 -9.94 -4.49 9.63
N GLY A 30 -8.79 -4.64 10.31
CA GLY A 30 -8.69 -4.65 11.77
C GLY A 30 -9.05 -5.98 12.43
N MET A 31 -9.47 -7.00 11.66
CA MET A 31 -9.72 -8.32 12.22
C MET A 31 -8.40 -8.95 12.70
N HIS A 32 -8.39 -9.36 13.96
CA HIS A 32 -7.24 -10.07 14.53
C HIS A 32 -7.19 -11.51 14.03
N ILE A 33 -6.04 -11.92 13.52
CA ILE A 33 -5.76 -13.26 13.01
C ILE A 33 -4.53 -13.88 13.67
N THR A 34 -4.46 -15.20 13.67
CA THR A 34 -3.28 -15.94 14.13
C THR A 34 -2.94 -17.00 13.09
N LYS A 35 -1.71 -17.53 13.11
CA LYS A 35 -1.33 -18.66 12.25
C LYS A 35 -2.25 -19.87 12.42
N LYS A 36 -2.84 -20.06 13.62
CA LYS A 36 -3.80 -21.14 13.87
C LYS A 36 -5.17 -20.87 13.24
N SER A 37 -5.58 -19.61 13.20
CA SER A 37 -6.88 -19.22 12.62
C SER A 37 -6.83 -18.91 11.13
N GLU A 38 -5.66 -18.78 10.52
CA GLU A 38 -5.45 -18.36 9.13
C GLU A 38 -6.32 -19.12 8.14
N LYS A 39 -6.29 -20.43 8.16
CA LYS A 39 -7.11 -21.27 7.25
C LYS A 39 -8.61 -21.03 7.40
N LYS A 40 -9.08 -20.82 8.63
CA LYS A 40 -10.47 -20.50 8.91
C LYS A 40 -10.85 -19.13 8.38
N VAL A 41 -9.96 -18.16 8.55
CA VAL A 41 -10.16 -16.79 8.05
C VAL A 41 -10.18 -16.79 6.52
N ILE A 42 -9.25 -17.47 5.85
CA ILE A 42 -9.25 -17.61 4.38
C ILE A 42 -10.59 -18.17 3.89
N LYS A 43 -11.11 -19.22 4.52
CA LYS A 43 -12.39 -19.78 4.16
C LYS A 43 -13.52 -18.76 4.32
N MET A 44 -13.52 -17.99 5.39
CA MET A 44 -14.51 -16.94 5.64
C MET A 44 -14.42 -15.82 4.60
N LEU A 45 -13.21 -15.41 4.19
CA LEU A 45 -13.00 -14.43 3.12
C LEU A 45 -13.50 -14.95 1.77
N ALA A 46 -13.28 -16.24 1.48
CA ALA A 46 -13.82 -16.90 0.28
C ALA A 46 -15.35 -16.94 0.28
N GLU A 47 -15.96 -17.30 1.41
CA GLU A 47 -17.42 -17.32 1.58
C GLU A 47 -18.04 -15.91 1.47
N ALA A 48 -17.31 -14.88 1.87
CA ALA A 48 -17.68 -13.48 1.69
C ALA A 48 -17.52 -12.96 0.25
N GLY A 49 -17.07 -13.81 -0.66
CA GLY A 49 -16.95 -13.45 -2.08
C GLY A 49 -15.70 -12.61 -2.40
N ILE A 50 -14.70 -12.57 -1.52
CA ILE A 50 -13.45 -11.85 -1.80
C ILE A 50 -12.72 -12.58 -2.95
N PRO A 51 -12.52 -11.94 -4.12
CA PRO A 51 -12.04 -12.62 -5.33
C PRO A 51 -10.69 -13.30 -5.16
N GLU A 52 -9.80 -12.70 -4.39
CA GLU A 52 -8.47 -13.26 -4.11
C GLU A 52 -8.52 -14.68 -3.51
N PHE A 53 -9.64 -15.03 -2.84
CA PHE A 53 -9.81 -16.29 -2.10
C PHE A 53 -10.83 -17.23 -2.77
N GLN A 54 -11.19 -17.01 -4.02
CA GLN A 54 -12.13 -17.89 -4.74
C GLN A 54 -11.49 -19.18 -5.25
N ASP A 55 -10.18 -19.19 -5.48
CA ASP A 55 -9.45 -20.41 -5.88
C ASP A 55 -8.95 -21.16 -4.64
N SER A 56 -9.66 -22.22 -4.27
CA SER A 56 -9.44 -22.94 -3.01
C SER A 56 -8.17 -23.79 -2.93
N LYS A 57 -7.32 -23.83 -3.96
CA LYS A 57 -6.20 -24.79 -4.00
C LYS A 57 -4.84 -24.19 -3.64
N ASN A 58 -4.64 -22.88 -3.80
CA ASN A 58 -3.34 -22.24 -3.63
C ASN A 58 -3.49 -20.83 -3.03
N TYR A 59 -3.93 -20.75 -1.78
CA TYR A 59 -3.96 -19.45 -1.12
C TYR A 59 -2.56 -19.02 -0.69
N PRO A 60 -2.14 -17.80 -1.03
CA PRO A 60 -0.96 -17.21 -0.41
C PRO A 60 -1.23 -17.05 1.09
N SER A 61 -0.18 -17.07 1.89
CA SER A 61 -0.30 -16.72 3.31
C SER A 61 -0.94 -15.34 3.48
N LEU A 62 -1.81 -15.23 4.49
CA LEU A 62 -2.30 -13.91 4.92
C LEU A 62 -1.23 -13.11 5.66
N PHE A 63 -0.12 -13.74 6.04
CA PHE A 63 0.93 -13.07 6.79
C PHE A 63 2.04 -12.57 5.88
N LEU A 64 2.41 -11.30 6.07
CA LEU A 64 3.63 -10.68 5.59
C LEU A 64 4.69 -10.75 6.68
N SER A 65 5.92 -10.94 6.28
CA SER A 65 7.06 -11.01 7.18
C SER A 65 7.57 -9.62 7.55
N VAL A 66 7.61 -9.31 8.83
CA VAL A 66 8.28 -8.09 9.31
C VAL A 66 9.78 -8.14 9.04
N ASP A 67 10.39 -9.34 9.07
CA ASP A 67 11.81 -9.48 8.72
C ASP A 67 12.08 -9.09 7.26
N GLU A 68 11.21 -9.48 6.32
CA GLU A 68 11.33 -9.06 4.93
C GLU A 68 11.13 -7.55 4.77
N TRP A 69 10.16 -7.00 5.48
CA TRP A 69 9.90 -5.56 5.53
C TRP A 69 11.11 -4.77 6.02
N GLU A 70 11.65 -5.12 7.19
CA GLU A 70 12.80 -4.47 7.80
C GLU A 70 14.10 -4.69 6.99
N ASN A 71 14.18 -5.77 6.21
CA ASN A 71 15.29 -6.08 5.33
C ASN A 71 15.20 -5.42 3.95
N ASN A 72 14.11 -4.74 3.63
CA ASN A 72 13.99 -3.95 2.42
C ASN A 72 15.16 -2.94 2.33
N PRO A 73 15.81 -2.80 1.17
CA PRO A 73 16.96 -1.89 1.02
C PRO A 73 16.68 -0.45 1.45
N TYR A 74 15.46 0.06 1.20
CA TYR A 74 15.05 1.38 1.65
C TYR A 74 15.08 1.47 3.18
N HIS A 75 14.41 0.55 3.89
CA HIS A 75 14.32 0.58 5.35
C HIS A 75 15.67 0.40 6.06
N LYS A 76 16.58 -0.33 5.42
CA LYS A 76 17.94 -0.51 5.94
C LYS A 76 18.82 0.73 5.83
N ASN A 77 18.63 1.51 4.78
CA ASN A 77 19.59 2.55 4.40
C ASN A 77 19.05 3.98 4.56
N ILE A 78 17.72 4.13 4.61
CA ILE A 78 17.09 5.44 4.70
C ILE A 78 16.50 5.64 6.09
N HIS A 79 16.99 6.66 6.76
CA HIS A 79 16.54 7.03 8.11
C HIS A 79 16.18 8.51 8.09
N LEU A 80 14.90 8.83 8.20
CA LEU A 80 14.37 10.19 8.12
C LEU A 80 14.01 10.78 9.48
N ASP A 81 14.02 10.00 10.53
CA ASP A 81 13.63 10.36 11.91
C ASP A 81 14.52 11.43 12.56
N TRP A 82 15.66 11.74 11.95
CA TRP A 82 16.54 12.85 12.38
C TRP A 82 16.21 14.18 11.69
N ILE A 83 15.40 14.18 10.64
CA ILE A 83 15.02 15.39 9.89
C ILE A 83 14.05 16.20 10.75
N LYS A 84 14.37 17.47 10.95
CA LYS A 84 13.50 18.43 11.61
C LYS A 84 13.28 19.63 10.71
N ASP A 85 12.05 19.91 10.46
CA ASP A 85 11.59 21.08 9.72
C ASP A 85 10.48 21.79 10.50
N SER A 86 10.20 23.05 10.19
CA SER A 86 9.19 23.84 10.88
C SER A 86 7.75 23.37 10.59
N HIS A 87 7.55 22.69 9.46
CA HIS A 87 6.23 22.25 8.99
C HIS A 87 6.10 20.72 8.92
N PHE A 88 7.23 20.00 8.93
CA PHE A 88 7.23 18.56 8.78
C PHE A 88 7.88 17.87 9.98
N THR A 89 7.21 16.87 10.48
CA THR A 89 7.72 16.04 11.58
C THR A 89 7.69 14.57 11.17
N PHE A 90 8.83 13.90 11.37
CA PHE A 90 8.95 12.46 11.20
C PHE A 90 8.88 11.76 12.55
N GLU A 91 7.99 10.77 12.66
CA GLU A 91 7.80 10.01 13.90
C GLU A 91 7.69 8.51 13.58
N ARG A 92 8.34 7.67 14.39
CA ARG A 92 8.13 6.22 14.32
C ARG A 92 7.02 5.81 15.27
N ARG A 93 6.04 5.08 14.74
CA ARG A 93 4.94 4.52 15.50
C ARG A 93 4.92 3.01 15.38
N LYS A 94 4.64 2.37 16.50
CA LYS A 94 4.44 0.91 16.54
C LYS A 94 3.07 0.57 16.01
N ILE A 95 3.04 -0.22 14.93
CA ILE A 95 1.83 -0.76 14.32
C ILE A 95 1.63 -2.18 14.81
N ALA A 96 0.40 -2.50 15.18
CA ALA A 96 0.03 -3.84 15.64
C ALA A 96 0.16 -4.85 14.51
N GLY A 97 0.83 -5.97 14.80
CA GLY A 97 0.79 -7.15 13.94
C GLY A 97 -0.49 -7.96 14.16
N PHE A 98 -0.68 -8.99 13.37
CA PHE A 98 -1.80 -9.91 13.46
C PHE A 98 -3.19 -9.30 13.17
N GLU A 99 -3.25 -8.11 12.62
CA GLU A 99 -4.49 -7.46 12.20
C GLU A 99 -4.53 -7.33 10.68
N LEU A 100 -5.68 -7.68 10.08
CA LEU A 100 -5.86 -7.56 8.64
C LEU A 100 -5.89 -6.10 8.22
N PHE A 101 -5.13 -5.78 7.19
CA PHE A 101 -5.13 -4.48 6.54
C PHE A 101 -5.05 -4.64 5.01
N ASN A 102 -5.34 -3.58 4.30
CA ASN A 102 -5.15 -3.54 2.86
C ASN A 102 -3.64 -3.39 2.55
N SER A 103 -3.00 -4.48 2.14
CA SER A 103 -1.55 -4.56 2.04
C SER A 103 -0.98 -4.23 0.68
N ASP A 104 -1.81 -4.34 -0.36
CA ASP A 104 -1.34 -4.21 -1.72
C ASP A 104 -2.28 -3.29 -2.48
N ALA A 105 -1.71 -2.44 -3.29
CA ALA A 105 -2.47 -1.40 -3.85
C ALA A 105 -3.41 -1.92 -4.91
N ILE A 106 -3.09 -2.70 -5.82
CA ILE A 106 -3.96 -2.76 -6.97
C ILE A 106 -3.79 -4.06 -7.72
N GLN A 107 -4.79 -4.87 -7.60
CA GLN A 107 -4.98 -5.92 -8.59
C GLN A 107 -5.96 -5.42 -9.64
N LYS A 108 -5.43 -5.01 -10.78
CA LYS A 108 -6.22 -4.49 -11.88
C LYS A 108 -7.19 -5.55 -12.40
N ASP A 109 -8.48 -5.31 -12.29
CA ASP A 109 -9.47 -6.10 -13.02
C ASP A 109 -9.48 -5.62 -14.47
N PRO A 110 -9.09 -6.45 -15.45
CA PRO A 110 -9.02 -6.05 -16.85
C PRO A 110 -10.39 -5.66 -17.44
N ASN A 111 -11.49 -6.00 -16.75
CA ASN A 111 -12.85 -5.72 -17.19
C ASN A 111 -13.44 -4.45 -16.54
N ARG A 112 -12.71 -3.80 -15.65
CA ARG A 112 -13.19 -2.64 -14.91
C ARG A 112 -12.14 -1.54 -14.88
N GLU A 113 -12.49 -0.38 -15.39
CA GLU A 113 -11.69 0.82 -15.22
C GLU A 113 -11.67 1.25 -13.76
N LEU A 114 -10.51 1.53 -13.20
CA LEU A 114 -10.28 2.00 -11.82
C LEU A 114 -10.86 1.07 -10.72
N ASN A 115 -11.07 -0.20 -11.01
CA ASN A 115 -11.52 -1.15 -10.00
C ASN A 115 -10.36 -1.99 -9.53
N ASP A 116 -9.67 -1.46 -8.58
CA ASP A 116 -8.49 -2.08 -8.01
C ASP A 116 -8.85 -2.78 -6.70
N TRP A 117 -8.60 -4.07 -6.64
CA TRP A 117 -8.87 -4.87 -5.48
C TRP A 117 -7.71 -4.77 -4.50
N MET A 118 -8.00 -4.34 -3.29
CA MET A 118 -7.01 -4.37 -2.20
C MET A 118 -6.85 -5.80 -1.69
N LYS A 119 -5.62 -6.25 -1.53
CA LYS A 119 -5.31 -7.54 -0.92
C LYS A 119 -5.29 -7.41 0.59
N LEU A 120 -5.94 -8.33 1.29
CA LEU A 120 -5.91 -8.39 2.75
C LEU A 120 -4.71 -9.20 3.22
N ARG A 121 -3.89 -8.60 4.08
CA ARG A 121 -2.74 -9.24 4.74
C ARG A 121 -2.67 -8.77 6.19
N ALA A 122 -1.84 -9.42 6.97
CA ALA A 122 -1.45 -9.00 8.31
C ALA A 122 0.06 -9.15 8.46
N MET A 123 0.70 -8.30 9.23
CA MET A 123 2.09 -8.52 9.60
C MET A 123 2.18 -9.65 10.64
N ASP A 124 3.25 -10.43 10.58
CA ASP A 124 3.45 -11.59 11.46
C ASP A 124 3.88 -11.23 12.90
N ARG A 125 4.13 -9.95 13.16
CA ARG A 125 4.36 -9.33 14.47
C ARG A 125 4.18 -7.81 14.39
N ASN A 126 4.23 -7.13 15.53
CA ASN A 126 4.29 -5.67 15.55
C ASN A 126 5.54 -5.18 14.81
N PHE A 127 5.43 -4.03 14.16
CA PHE A 127 6.52 -3.38 13.45
C PHE A 127 6.48 -1.87 13.65
N ASP A 128 7.59 -1.21 13.37
CA ASP A 128 7.68 0.24 13.46
C ASP A 128 7.55 0.85 12.06
N ALA A 129 6.56 1.72 11.87
CA ALA A 129 6.36 2.48 10.64
C ALA A 129 6.75 3.94 10.83
N LEU A 130 7.32 4.54 9.80
CA LEU A 130 7.63 5.96 9.77
C LEU A 130 6.38 6.74 9.34
N TYR A 131 6.01 7.74 10.11
CA TYR A 131 4.96 8.70 9.80
C TYR A 131 5.56 10.05 9.48
N LEU A 132 5.03 10.69 8.47
CA LEU A 132 5.28 12.08 8.13
C LEU A 132 4.03 12.90 8.42
N TYR A 133 4.19 13.90 9.28
CA TYR A 133 3.17 14.89 9.61
C TYR A 133 3.49 16.22 8.95
N GLN A 134 2.47 16.90 8.48
CA GLN A 134 2.54 18.30 8.11
C GLN A 134 1.61 19.09 9.03
N ASP A 135 2.18 20.02 9.81
CA ASP A 135 1.42 20.85 10.75
C ASP A 135 0.47 20.01 11.64
N ASP A 136 0.98 18.93 12.23
CA ASP A 136 0.28 17.95 13.07
C ASP A 136 -0.80 17.09 12.34
N MET A 137 -0.92 17.19 11.03
CA MET A 137 -1.81 16.33 10.23
C MET A 137 -1.02 15.18 9.62
N ASP A 138 -1.61 13.99 9.62
CA ASP A 138 -1.05 12.83 8.91
C ASP A 138 -0.91 13.17 7.42
N TRP A 139 0.31 13.24 6.92
CA TRP A 139 0.59 13.52 5.52
C TRP A 139 0.81 12.23 4.72
N MET A 140 1.67 11.37 5.22
CA MET A 140 1.90 10.04 4.68
C MET A 140 2.58 9.14 5.70
N PHE A 141 2.56 7.85 5.46
CA PHE A 141 3.24 6.89 6.30
C PHE A 141 3.87 5.77 5.47
N ASP A 142 4.95 5.25 5.98
CA ASP A 142 5.68 4.13 5.40
C ASP A 142 4.99 2.82 5.79
N ALA A 143 4.23 2.27 4.89
CA ALA A 143 3.45 1.06 5.10
C ALA A 143 3.73 0.02 3.99
N PRO A 144 3.47 -1.26 4.24
CA PRO A 144 3.60 -2.29 3.21
C PRO A 144 2.79 -2.00 1.94
N SER A 145 1.62 -1.37 2.05
CA SER A 145 0.82 -0.95 0.91
C SER A 145 1.51 0.10 0.05
N GLU A 146 2.15 1.09 0.68
CA GLU A 146 2.93 2.12 -0.02
C GLU A 146 4.13 1.51 -0.76
N ALA A 147 4.90 0.67 -0.07
CA ALA A 147 6.03 -0.01 -0.69
C ALA A 147 5.60 -0.86 -1.88
N ASN A 148 4.59 -1.71 -1.72
CA ASN A 148 4.09 -2.60 -2.77
C ASN A 148 3.58 -1.80 -3.99
N THR A 149 2.96 -0.64 -3.77
CA THR A 149 2.50 0.24 -4.84
C THR A 149 3.67 0.81 -5.65
N ASN A 150 4.76 1.12 -4.99
CA ASN A 150 5.92 1.75 -5.60
C ASN A 150 6.94 0.74 -6.18
N ASP A 151 6.96 -0.50 -5.70
CA ASP A 151 7.94 -1.50 -6.13
C ASP A 151 7.81 -1.85 -7.60
N ILE A 152 6.59 -2.07 -8.10
CA ILE A 152 6.36 -2.43 -9.50
C ILE A 152 6.81 -1.31 -10.45
N PRO A 153 6.39 -0.04 -10.30
CA PRO A 153 6.88 1.03 -11.15
C PRO A 153 8.40 1.26 -11.01
N ALA A 154 8.98 1.14 -9.82
CA ALA A 154 10.42 1.28 -9.62
C ALA A 154 11.21 0.17 -10.36
N GLN A 155 10.74 -1.09 -10.31
CA GLN A 155 11.34 -2.20 -11.03
C GLN A 155 11.24 -2.07 -12.55
N ARG A 156 10.18 -1.42 -13.05
CA ARG A 156 9.96 -1.18 -14.48
C ARG A 156 10.60 0.09 -15.00
N ALA A 157 11.07 0.94 -14.11
CA ALA A 157 11.75 2.18 -14.47
C ALA A 157 13.02 1.91 -15.30
N HIS A 158 13.30 2.74 -16.28
CA HIS A 158 14.49 2.64 -17.12
C HIS A 158 14.86 3.99 -17.73
N GLY A 159 16.13 4.14 -18.12
CA GLY A 159 16.65 5.38 -18.70
C GLY A 159 16.48 6.58 -17.75
N LYS A 160 15.97 7.68 -18.26
CA LYS A 160 15.73 8.91 -17.48
C LYS A 160 14.31 8.94 -16.95
N VAL A 161 14.18 8.97 -15.64
CA VAL A 161 12.91 8.94 -14.92
C VAL A 161 12.58 10.33 -14.37
N LEU A 162 11.34 10.78 -14.60
CA LEU A 162 10.80 11.98 -13.98
C LEU A 162 9.71 11.59 -12.98
N THR A 163 9.81 12.06 -11.75
CA THR A 163 8.77 11.89 -10.73
C THR A 163 8.33 13.24 -10.16
N PHE A 164 7.07 13.33 -9.80
CA PHE A 164 6.47 14.51 -9.18
C PHE A 164 6.26 14.25 -7.69
N GLY A 165 6.89 15.08 -6.86
CA GLY A 165 6.91 14.89 -5.42
C GLY A 165 7.92 13.85 -4.96
N LEU A 166 8.54 14.10 -3.82
CA LEU A 166 9.50 13.19 -3.20
C LEU A 166 8.82 12.20 -2.24
N GLY A 167 7.81 12.65 -1.52
CA GLY A 167 7.23 11.91 -0.41
C GLY A 167 8.29 11.55 0.64
N ILE A 168 8.26 10.31 1.11
CA ILE A 168 9.34 9.76 1.97
C ILE A 168 10.55 9.24 1.16
N GLY A 169 10.54 9.41 -0.17
CA GLY A 169 11.66 9.03 -1.03
C GLY A 169 11.73 7.55 -1.39
N TYR A 170 10.73 6.75 -1.05
CA TYR A 170 10.73 5.31 -1.32
C TYR A 170 10.89 4.99 -2.80
N PHE A 171 10.01 5.55 -3.65
CA PHE A 171 10.09 5.33 -5.10
C PHE A 171 11.42 5.77 -5.70
N LEU A 172 11.91 6.95 -5.30
CA LEU A 172 13.21 7.45 -5.74
C LEU A 172 14.32 6.46 -5.39
N TYR A 173 14.39 6.06 -4.11
CA TYR A 173 15.43 5.15 -3.65
C TYR A 173 15.39 3.80 -4.38
N MET A 174 14.22 3.20 -4.48
CA MET A 174 14.06 1.90 -5.18
C MET A 174 14.35 2.02 -6.68
N SER A 175 14.02 3.15 -7.31
CA SER A 175 14.33 3.39 -8.73
C SER A 175 15.83 3.51 -8.98
N ILE A 176 16.60 4.16 -8.12
CA ILE A 176 18.06 4.26 -8.31
C ILE A 176 18.79 2.93 -8.03
N GLN A 177 18.15 1.96 -7.37
CA GLN A 177 18.68 0.59 -7.24
C GLN A 177 18.49 -0.22 -8.53
N ASN A 178 17.63 0.21 -9.44
CA ASN A 178 17.39 -0.47 -10.71
C ASN A 178 18.52 -0.16 -11.70
N PRO A 179 19.28 -1.17 -12.15
CA PRO A 179 20.42 -0.94 -13.04
C PRO A 179 20.05 -0.39 -14.43
N ASN A 180 18.78 -0.42 -14.80
CA ASN A 180 18.29 0.14 -16.05
C ASN A 180 17.94 1.65 -15.94
N VAL A 181 18.01 2.24 -14.74
CA VAL A 181 17.78 3.66 -14.52
C VAL A 181 19.10 4.42 -14.58
N GLU A 182 19.15 5.43 -15.45
CA GLU A 182 20.32 6.27 -15.67
C GLU A 182 20.29 7.53 -14.82
N GLU A 183 19.09 8.10 -14.65
CA GLU A 183 18.86 9.36 -13.96
C GLU A 183 17.45 9.43 -13.41
N VAL A 184 17.29 9.99 -12.21
CA VAL A 184 15.95 10.31 -11.67
C VAL A 184 15.88 11.80 -11.36
N THR A 185 14.92 12.49 -11.96
CA THR A 185 14.60 13.89 -11.66
C THR A 185 13.33 13.94 -10.81
N VAL A 186 13.39 14.67 -9.70
CA VAL A 186 12.25 14.91 -8.81
C VAL A 186 11.83 16.38 -8.92
N ILE A 187 10.53 16.65 -9.10
CA ILE A 187 9.96 18.00 -9.14
C ILE A 187 8.95 18.17 -7.99
#